data_820b44a47f69c782edc7196d5664df0f
#
_entry.id   820b44a47f69c782edc7196d5664df0f
#
_cell.length_a   1.000
_cell.length_b   1.000
_cell.length_c   1.000
_cell.angle_alpha   90.00
_cell.angle_beta   90.00
_cell.angle_gamma   90.00
#
_symmetry.space_group_name_H-M   'P 1'
#
loop_
_entity.id
_entity.type
_entity.pdbx_description
1 polymer ?
#
loop_
_entity_poly.entity_id
_entity_poly.type
_entity_poly.pdbx_seq_one_letter_code
_entity_poly.pdbx_strand_id
1 'polypeptide(L)'
;MFPWQQFARNPKMMNQIALQDSQGEVFTWQQLNYVIQQYTAILQEQGVALQTGVALYGKNELRLLLLYLAAIQLGARVLPINPAFPIDKVQQICSDADIAFYYSPTPLALINCQSINFDIKVTCNENVLKERSVLQHFLLPATMTLTSGSTGKAKAVVHHIQAHLDNAMGVCQLMQFHAHHSWLLSLPLYHVSGQGIIWRWLLTGARLNFPQTDFYASVCRSSHVSLVPTQLQRLLAYWQAYPSCQFITQHILLGGAHIPVELTQQLMKRGVFSYSGYGMTEMASTVFAKLSDEKDGVGQPLLNREYQLVNDEIWLRGAGLAMGYWQAGSIIPLTNEQGWLQTKDKGIWLDNELVILGRVDNMFISGGENIQPEEIERVIQNWQYVKQVFVLPKEDLEFGQRPVAFVEFFQPFSVALVTELQNWLVNKLEKFKQPVQYFALDTHKLQQGAIKISRARLKLELQHLLGK
;
A
#
# COMPACT_ATOMS: atom_id res chain seq x y z
N MET A 1 10.60 -23.32 9.12
CA MET A 1 11.30 -22.32 9.94
C MET A 1 11.04 -20.95 9.30
N PHE A 2 10.66 -19.92 10.09
CA PHE A 2 10.43 -18.58 9.58
C PHE A 2 11.73 -17.90 9.11
N PRO A 3 11.69 -16.95 8.16
CA PRO A 3 12.90 -16.34 7.62
C PRO A 3 13.85 -15.75 8.70
N TRP A 4 13.32 -15.02 9.69
CA TRP A 4 14.13 -14.46 10.79
C TRP A 4 14.82 -15.52 11.64
N GLN A 5 14.20 -16.69 11.83
CA GLN A 5 14.81 -17.83 12.54
C GLN A 5 15.90 -18.48 11.69
N GLN A 6 15.71 -18.59 10.37
CA GLN A 6 16.72 -19.12 9.44
C GLN A 6 17.98 -18.25 9.45
N PHE A 7 17.81 -16.91 9.33
CA PHE A 7 18.94 -15.99 9.34
C PHE A 7 19.65 -15.95 10.70
N ALA A 8 18.91 -16.02 11.81
CA ALA A 8 19.49 -16.07 13.16
C ALA A 8 20.34 -17.32 13.42
N ARG A 9 20.05 -18.43 12.72
CA ARG A 9 20.81 -19.70 12.84
C ARG A 9 21.90 -19.84 11.79
N ASN A 10 21.93 -19.01 10.77
CA ASN A 10 22.93 -19.04 9.72
C ASN A 10 24.20 -18.32 10.18
N PRO A 11 25.37 -19.01 10.31
CA PRO A 11 26.61 -18.38 10.80
C PRO A 11 27.09 -17.18 9.98
N LYS A 12 26.72 -17.11 8.69
CA LYS A 12 27.09 -16.00 7.80
C LYS A 12 26.15 -14.79 7.94
N MET A 13 24.95 -14.99 8.49
CA MET A 13 23.92 -13.96 8.56
C MET A 13 23.62 -13.48 9.98
N MET A 14 23.78 -14.34 10.99
CA MET A 14 23.34 -14.12 12.36
C MET A 14 23.82 -12.79 12.97
N ASN A 15 25.04 -12.37 12.65
CA ASN A 15 25.67 -11.13 13.12
C ASN A 15 25.49 -9.94 12.17
N GLN A 16 24.84 -10.13 11.00
CA GLN A 16 24.53 -9.01 10.09
C GLN A 16 23.38 -8.19 10.65
N ILE A 17 23.41 -6.88 10.37
CA ILE A 17 22.34 -5.96 10.79
C ILE A 17 21.07 -6.31 10.01
N ALA A 18 20.06 -6.77 10.74
CA ALA A 18 18.74 -7.06 10.21
C ALA A 18 17.85 -5.81 10.14
N LEU A 19 17.96 -4.92 11.13
CA LEU A 19 17.07 -3.80 11.32
C LEU A 19 17.78 -2.60 11.96
N GLN A 20 17.39 -1.38 11.57
CA GLN A 20 17.67 -0.15 12.30
C GLN A 20 16.36 0.56 12.59
N ASP A 21 16.11 0.87 13.85
CA ASP A 21 14.88 1.51 14.29
C ASP A 21 14.88 3.04 14.06
N SER A 22 13.78 3.72 14.46
CA SER A 22 13.61 5.16 14.30
C SER A 22 14.52 6.00 15.18
N GLN A 23 15.12 5.43 16.24
CA GLN A 23 16.08 6.07 17.13
C GLN A 23 17.53 5.85 16.68
N GLY A 24 17.73 5.00 15.66
CA GLY A 24 19.04 4.63 15.14
C GLY A 24 19.66 3.41 15.81
N GLU A 25 18.93 2.75 16.71
CA GLU A 25 19.35 1.48 17.32
C GLU A 25 19.34 0.37 16.26
N VAL A 26 20.36 -0.49 16.30
CA VAL A 26 20.53 -1.57 15.34
C VAL A 26 20.38 -2.94 15.99
N PHE A 27 19.73 -3.86 15.27
CA PHE A 27 19.55 -5.25 15.69
C PHE A 27 20.16 -6.17 14.64
N THR A 28 20.98 -7.12 15.08
CA THR A 28 21.41 -8.25 14.24
C THR A 28 20.26 -9.24 14.07
N TRP A 29 20.36 -10.17 13.11
CA TRP A 29 19.35 -11.22 12.94
C TRP A 29 19.19 -12.07 14.20
N GLN A 30 20.28 -12.34 14.92
CA GLN A 30 20.25 -13.07 16.19
C GLN A 30 19.49 -12.29 17.27
N GLN A 31 19.82 -11.01 17.45
CA GLN A 31 19.13 -10.14 18.43
C GLN A 31 17.66 -9.95 18.10
N LEU A 32 17.34 -9.69 16.80
CA LEU A 32 15.97 -9.55 16.35
C LEU A 32 15.15 -10.81 16.63
N ASN A 33 15.68 -11.99 16.27
CA ASN A 33 15.01 -13.26 16.57
C ASN A 33 14.78 -13.46 18.06
N TYR A 34 15.77 -13.14 18.90
CA TYR A 34 15.62 -13.21 20.34
C TYR A 34 14.45 -12.33 20.85
N VAL A 35 14.38 -11.09 20.42
CA VAL A 35 13.30 -10.17 20.82
C VAL A 35 11.94 -10.66 20.28
N ILE A 36 11.85 -11.17 19.04
CA ILE A 36 10.62 -11.77 18.51
C ILE A 36 10.15 -12.94 19.39
N GLN A 37 11.08 -13.80 19.88
CA GLN A 37 10.73 -14.90 20.79
C GLN A 37 10.13 -14.39 22.11
N GLN A 38 10.66 -13.28 22.68
CA GLN A 38 10.09 -12.66 23.88
C GLN A 38 8.65 -12.19 23.63
N TYR A 39 8.41 -11.49 22.52
CA TYR A 39 7.06 -11.04 22.15
C TYR A 39 6.12 -12.21 21.85
N THR A 40 6.62 -13.28 21.25
CA THR A 40 5.86 -14.52 21.00
C THR A 40 5.39 -15.12 22.32
N ALA A 41 6.28 -15.22 23.31
CA ALA A 41 5.95 -15.75 24.63
C ALA A 41 4.94 -14.85 25.37
N ILE A 42 5.10 -13.50 25.32
CA ILE A 42 4.13 -12.54 25.87
C ILE A 42 2.72 -12.75 25.25
N LEU A 43 2.62 -12.91 23.96
CA LEU A 43 1.34 -13.14 23.27
C LEU A 43 0.74 -14.50 23.67
N GLN A 44 1.55 -15.54 23.73
CA GLN A 44 1.12 -16.91 24.06
C GLN A 44 0.60 -17.01 25.49
N GLU A 45 1.26 -16.39 26.48
CA GLU A 45 0.81 -16.36 27.88
C GLU A 45 -0.54 -15.68 28.06
N GLN A 46 -0.90 -14.78 27.15
CA GLN A 46 -2.21 -14.10 27.13
C GLN A 46 -3.29 -14.89 26.38
N GLY A 47 -2.94 -16.04 25.80
CA GLY A 47 -3.89 -16.90 25.10
C GLY A 47 -3.94 -16.68 23.58
N VAL A 48 -3.02 -15.88 23.00
CA VAL A 48 -2.91 -15.80 21.54
C VAL A 48 -2.40 -17.15 21.00
N ALA A 49 -3.18 -17.73 20.12
CA ALA A 49 -2.95 -19.07 19.57
C ALA A 49 -3.20 -19.08 18.05
N LEU A 50 -3.13 -20.28 17.46
CA LEU A 50 -3.39 -20.51 16.04
C LEU A 50 -4.73 -19.91 15.63
N GLN A 51 -4.72 -19.10 14.56
CA GLN A 51 -5.87 -18.42 13.97
C GLN A 51 -6.58 -17.40 14.88
N THR A 52 -6.02 -17.07 16.04
CA THR A 52 -6.51 -15.93 16.84
C THR A 52 -6.37 -14.63 16.05
N GLY A 53 -7.40 -13.79 16.01
CA GLY A 53 -7.35 -12.46 15.42
C GLY A 53 -6.63 -11.46 16.32
N VAL A 54 -5.60 -10.78 15.81
CA VAL A 54 -4.81 -9.76 16.53
C VAL A 54 -4.78 -8.46 15.73
N ALA A 55 -5.32 -7.38 16.28
CA ALA A 55 -5.26 -6.05 15.66
C ALA A 55 -4.05 -5.26 16.16
N LEU A 56 -3.39 -4.54 15.25
CA LEU A 56 -2.26 -3.65 15.55
C LEU A 56 -2.62 -2.23 15.10
N TYR A 57 -3.10 -1.41 16.05
CA TYR A 57 -3.49 -0.03 15.81
C TYR A 57 -2.35 0.92 16.11
N GLY A 58 -1.71 1.48 15.06
CA GLY A 58 -0.57 2.37 15.23
C GLY A 58 0.13 2.74 13.93
N LYS A 59 1.10 3.65 14.06
CA LYS A 59 2.07 3.96 13.00
C LYS A 59 3.16 2.89 12.97
N ASN A 60 4.00 2.91 11.93
CA ASN A 60 5.18 2.05 11.89
C ASN A 60 6.11 2.39 13.06
N GLU A 61 6.28 1.45 13.97
CA GLU A 61 7.22 1.49 15.08
C GLU A 61 7.78 0.09 15.35
N LEU A 62 8.92 -0.01 16.00
CA LEU A 62 9.59 -1.28 16.26
C LEU A 62 8.67 -2.27 17.00
N ARG A 63 7.98 -1.82 18.05
CA ARG A 63 7.06 -2.68 18.81
C ARG A 63 5.95 -3.26 17.97
N LEU A 64 5.35 -2.45 17.09
CA LEU A 64 4.29 -2.90 16.19
C LEU A 64 4.81 -3.96 15.20
N LEU A 65 6.01 -3.80 14.65
CA LEU A 65 6.65 -4.80 13.80
C LEU A 65 6.96 -6.10 14.56
N LEU A 66 7.48 -6.00 15.79
CA LEU A 66 7.77 -7.18 16.61
C LEU A 66 6.50 -7.97 16.93
N LEU A 67 5.41 -7.29 17.28
CA LEU A 67 4.09 -7.91 17.48
C LEU A 67 3.55 -8.55 16.20
N TYR A 68 3.72 -7.90 15.05
CA TYR A 68 3.33 -8.44 13.75
C TYR A 68 4.03 -9.78 13.47
N LEU A 69 5.35 -9.84 13.67
CA LEU A 69 6.14 -11.05 13.44
C LEU A 69 5.86 -12.13 14.49
N ALA A 70 5.70 -11.74 15.77
CA ALA A 70 5.38 -12.67 16.87
C ALA A 70 4.00 -13.31 16.72
N ALA A 71 2.98 -12.52 16.33
CA ALA A 71 1.63 -13.05 16.07
C ALA A 71 1.65 -14.03 14.89
N ILE A 72 2.34 -13.70 13.80
CA ILE A 72 2.53 -14.60 12.66
C ILE A 72 3.24 -15.90 13.09
N GLN A 73 4.25 -15.82 13.97
CA GLN A 73 4.96 -16.98 14.46
C GLN A 73 4.06 -17.94 15.26
N LEU A 74 3.04 -17.42 15.97
CA LEU A 74 2.02 -18.23 16.64
C LEU A 74 0.94 -18.77 15.69
N GLY A 75 0.97 -18.38 14.41
CA GLY A 75 -0.08 -18.71 13.44
C GLY A 75 -1.36 -17.92 13.65
N ALA A 76 -1.32 -16.80 14.36
CA ALA A 76 -2.42 -15.87 14.51
C ALA A 76 -2.65 -15.08 13.22
N ARG A 77 -3.87 -14.55 13.05
CA ARG A 77 -4.21 -13.63 11.96
C ARG A 77 -3.97 -12.19 12.41
N VAL A 78 -3.06 -11.49 11.77
CA VAL A 78 -2.68 -10.13 12.17
C VAL A 78 -3.30 -9.08 11.24
N LEU A 79 -3.95 -8.07 11.84
CA LEU A 79 -4.60 -6.96 11.14
C LEU A 79 -4.02 -5.62 11.58
N PRO A 80 -3.06 -5.04 10.86
CA PRO A 80 -2.65 -3.66 11.08
C PRO A 80 -3.78 -2.68 10.72
N ILE A 81 -4.06 -1.73 11.60
CA ILE A 81 -5.14 -0.75 11.47
C ILE A 81 -4.59 0.67 11.44
N ASN A 82 -5.11 1.48 10.53
CA ASN A 82 -4.75 2.89 10.40
C ASN A 82 -5.11 3.67 11.67
N PRO A 83 -4.12 4.31 12.35
CA PRO A 83 -4.35 5.06 13.58
C PRO A 83 -5.18 6.34 13.41
N ALA A 84 -5.48 6.75 12.17
CA ALA A 84 -6.40 7.85 11.89
C ALA A 84 -7.88 7.44 11.90
N PHE A 85 -8.20 6.15 12.02
CA PHE A 85 -9.60 5.73 12.09
C PHE A 85 -10.21 6.08 13.45
N PRO A 86 -11.45 6.62 13.47
CA PRO A 86 -12.21 6.83 14.70
C PRO A 86 -12.43 5.50 15.45
N ILE A 87 -12.56 5.57 16.77
CA ILE A 87 -12.65 4.37 17.63
C ILE A 87 -13.86 3.49 17.28
N ASP A 88 -15.01 4.08 16.96
CA ASP A 88 -16.20 3.34 16.56
C ASP A 88 -15.95 2.52 15.28
N LYS A 89 -15.20 3.08 14.34
CA LYS A 89 -14.80 2.36 13.13
C LYS A 89 -13.82 1.24 13.45
N VAL A 90 -12.86 1.46 14.36
CA VAL A 90 -11.94 0.41 14.82
C VAL A 90 -12.71 -0.71 15.51
N GLN A 91 -13.68 -0.38 16.38
CA GLN A 91 -14.54 -1.35 17.02
C GLN A 91 -15.30 -2.21 16.01
N GLN A 92 -15.90 -1.57 14.98
CA GLN A 92 -16.62 -2.29 13.92
C GLN A 92 -15.68 -3.22 13.13
N ILE A 93 -14.49 -2.74 12.77
CA ILE A 93 -13.46 -3.54 12.07
C ILE A 93 -13.05 -4.76 12.91
N CYS A 94 -12.80 -4.56 14.20
CA CYS A 94 -12.43 -5.65 15.10
C CYS A 94 -13.54 -6.70 15.23
N SER A 95 -14.79 -6.27 15.29
CA SER A 95 -15.95 -7.18 15.31
C SER A 95 -16.09 -7.94 13.99
N ASP A 96 -16.00 -7.24 12.84
CA ASP A 96 -16.16 -7.85 11.49
C ASP A 96 -15.02 -8.81 11.14
N ALA A 97 -13.82 -8.63 11.72
CA ALA A 97 -12.63 -9.42 11.48
C ALA A 97 -12.34 -10.48 12.56
N ASP A 98 -13.26 -10.67 13.52
CA ASP A 98 -13.11 -11.60 14.65
C ASP A 98 -11.78 -11.42 15.39
N ILE A 99 -11.51 -10.17 15.80
CA ILE A 99 -10.32 -9.80 16.56
C ILE A 99 -10.56 -10.05 18.06
N ALA A 100 -9.69 -10.87 18.66
CA ALA A 100 -9.73 -11.16 20.11
C ALA A 100 -8.75 -10.30 20.91
N PHE A 101 -7.61 -9.91 20.31
CA PHE A 101 -6.57 -9.12 20.96
C PHE A 101 -6.20 -7.90 20.14
N TYR A 102 -5.82 -6.83 20.82
CA TYR A 102 -5.32 -5.64 20.13
C TYR A 102 -4.12 -5.02 20.84
N TYR A 103 -3.28 -4.36 20.05
CA TYR A 103 -2.25 -3.45 20.51
C TYR A 103 -2.55 -2.04 20.04
N SER A 104 -2.33 -1.07 20.94
CA SER A 104 -2.34 0.36 20.63
C SER A 104 -1.32 1.07 21.51
N PRO A 105 -0.55 2.06 21.00
CA PRO A 105 0.35 2.89 21.82
C PRO A 105 -0.39 3.68 22.91
N THR A 106 -1.66 4.00 22.67
CA THR A 106 -2.55 4.66 23.62
C THR A 106 -3.72 3.74 23.93
N PRO A 107 -4.18 3.65 25.18
CA PRO A 107 -5.29 2.80 25.56
C PRO A 107 -6.54 3.09 24.70
N LEU A 108 -7.19 2.03 24.22
CA LEU A 108 -8.49 2.08 23.54
C LEU A 108 -9.52 1.32 24.39
N ALA A 109 -10.75 1.82 24.38
CA ALA A 109 -11.88 1.12 25.03
C ALA A 109 -12.63 0.28 23.99
N LEU A 110 -12.04 -0.85 23.56
CA LEU A 110 -12.70 -1.78 22.63
C LEU A 110 -13.50 -2.84 23.40
N ILE A 111 -14.71 -3.11 22.92
CA ILE A 111 -15.60 -4.13 23.49
C ILE A 111 -15.24 -5.49 22.86
N ASN A 112 -15.18 -6.55 23.67
CA ASN A 112 -14.86 -7.92 23.27
C ASN A 112 -13.47 -8.11 22.63
N CYS A 113 -12.56 -7.14 22.83
CA CYS A 113 -11.17 -7.24 22.43
C CYS A 113 -10.27 -6.98 23.63
N GLN A 114 -9.34 -7.89 23.91
CA GLN A 114 -8.38 -7.76 25.00
C GLN A 114 -7.17 -6.94 24.58
N SER A 115 -6.79 -5.93 25.36
CA SER A 115 -5.51 -5.22 25.16
C SER A 115 -4.34 -6.11 25.50
N ILE A 116 -3.30 -6.13 24.65
CA ILE A 116 -2.06 -6.84 24.92
C ILE A 116 -1.30 -6.12 26.05
N ASN A 117 -1.00 -6.86 27.13
CA ASN A 117 -0.27 -6.38 28.29
C ASN A 117 1.20 -6.81 28.21
N PHE A 118 2.13 -5.88 28.46
CA PHE A 118 3.57 -6.12 28.45
C PHE A 118 4.19 -6.30 29.85
N ASP A 119 3.42 -6.06 30.93
CA ASP A 119 3.89 -6.16 32.31
C ASP A 119 3.90 -7.61 32.83
N ILE A 120 3.73 -8.57 31.94
CA ILE A 120 3.70 -10.00 32.27
C ILE A 120 5.13 -10.53 32.39
N LYS A 121 5.44 -11.16 33.54
CA LYS A 121 6.68 -11.90 33.70
C LYS A 121 6.61 -13.19 32.87
N VAL A 122 7.36 -13.22 31.79
CA VAL A 122 7.46 -14.40 30.93
C VAL A 122 8.64 -15.25 31.36
N THR A 123 8.41 -16.50 31.69
CA THR A 123 9.46 -17.53 31.78
C THR A 123 9.65 -18.13 30.40
N CYS A 124 10.74 -17.72 29.72
CA CYS A 124 11.07 -18.27 28.41
C CYS A 124 11.39 -19.76 28.52
N ASN A 125 10.48 -20.62 28.18
CA ASN A 125 10.73 -22.03 27.98
C ASN A 125 11.17 -22.25 26.54
N GLU A 126 12.42 -22.59 26.29
CA GLU A 126 13.00 -22.84 24.97
C GLU A 126 12.27 -23.99 24.19
N ASN A 127 11.42 -24.78 24.87
CA ASN A 127 10.75 -25.96 24.34
C ASN A 127 9.30 -25.74 23.84
N VAL A 128 8.81 -24.53 23.72
CA VAL A 128 7.37 -24.26 23.54
C VAL A 128 6.87 -24.38 22.10
N LEU A 129 7.73 -24.40 21.11
CA LEU A 129 7.35 -24.66 19.73
C LEU A 129 7.67 -26.13 19.35
N LYS A 130 6.82 -27.08 19.75
CA LYS A 130 6.78 -28.39 19.10
C LYS A 130 6.64 -28.13 17.60
N GLU A 131 7.57 -28.68 16.81
CA GLU A 131 7.59 -28.65 15.35
C GLU A 131 6.30 -29.25 14.75
N ARG A 132 5.21 -28.49 14.77
CA ARG A 132 4.17 -28.72 13.78
C ARG A 132 4.77 -28.32 12.44
N SER A 133 4.53 -29.11 11.40
CA SER A 133 5.16 -28.90 10.10
C SER A 133 5.06 -27.44 9.69
N VAL A 134 6.16 -26.73 9.68
CA VAL A 134 6.25 -25.29 9.37
C VAL A 134 5.64 -24.96 8.01
N LEU A 135 5.69 -25.92 7.07
CA LEU A 135 5.06 -25.83 5.77
C LEU A 135 3.54 -25.59 5.84
N GLN A 136 2.83 -26.20 6.80
CA GLN A 136 1.40 -25.97 6.97
C GLN A 136 1.12 -24.53 7.44
N HIS A 137 1.97 -23.94 8.30
CA HIS A 137 1.81 -22.56 8.77
C HIS A 137 1.93 -21.53 7.64
N PHE A 138 2.73 -21.79 6.60
CA PHE A 138 2.93 -20.88 5.47
C PHE A 138 1.71 -20.75 4.57
N LEU A 139 0.79 -21.71 4.62
CA LEU A 139 -0.43 -21.73 3.82
C LEU A 139 -1.71 -21.41 4.63
N LEU A 140 -1.58 -21.17 5.94
CA LEU A 140 -2.69 -20.72 6.77
C LEU A 140 -2.91 -19.20 6.66
N PRO A 141 -4.13 -18.72 6.92
CA PRO A 141 -4.39 -17.28 7.07
C PRO A 141 -3.42 -16.66 8.07
N ALA A 142 -2.65 -15.66 7.63
CA ALA A 142 -1.61 -15.03 8.45
C ALA A 142 -1.79 -13.52 8.60
N THR A 143 -2.12 -12.83 7.52
CA THR A 143 -2.28 -11.39 7.51
C THR A 143 -3.64 -10.99 6.97
N MET A 144 -4.17 -9.91 7.50
CA MET A 144 -5.36 -9.24 6.99
C MET A 144 -5.01 -7.79 6.64
N THR A 145 -5.52 -7.32 5.50
CA THR A 145 -5.30 -5.93 5.05
C THR A 145 -6.63 -5.33 4.64
N LEU A 146 -6.97 -4.15 5.20
CA LEU A 146 -8.21 -3.48 4.87
C LEU A 146 -8.15 -2.82 3.50
N THR A 147 -9.19 -3.01 2.70
CA THR A 147 -9.43 -2.27 1.48
C THR A 147 -10.73 -1.47 1.60
N SER A 148 -10.80 -0.33 0.91
CA SER A 148 -12.04 0.42 0.77
C SER A 148 -12.93 -0.31 -0.24
N GLY A 149 -13.90 -1.09 0.24
CA GLY A 149 -14.91 -1.70 -0.64
C GLY A 149 -15.70 -0.64 -1.40
N SER A 150 -16.12 -0.95 -2.63
CA SER A 150 -17.03 -0.10 -3.43
C SER A 150 -18.36 0.23 -2.71
N THR A 151 -18.74 -0.58 -1.73
CA THR A 151 -19.94 -0.42 -0.89
C THR A 151 -19.72 0.48 0.35
N GLY A 152 -18.53 1.09 0.51
CA GLY A 152 -18.19 1.92 1.67
C GLY A 152 -17.77 1.15 2.93
N LYS A 153 -18.08 -0.16 3.04
CA LYS A 153 -17.58 -1.01 4.13
C LYS A 153 -16.16 -1.49 3.81
N ALA A 154 -15.25 -1.40 4.78
CA ALA A 154 -13.92 -1.95 4.65
C ALA A 154 -14.01 -3.49 4.59
N LYS A 155 -13.27 -4.10 3.64
CA LYS A 155 -13.12 -5.55 3.53
C LYS A 155 -11.72 -5.94 3.99
N ALA A 156 -11.59 -6.99 4.78
CA ALA A 156 -10.30 -7.54 5.19
C ALA A 156 -9.85 -8.61 4.19
N VAL A 157 -8.84 -8.30 3.40
CA VAL A 157 -8.20 -9.25 2.46
C VAL A 157 -7.25 -10.13 3.24
N VAL A 158 -7.36 -11.44 3.08
CA VAL A 158 -6.60 -12.44 3.83
C VAL A 158 -5.50 -13.04 2.96
N HIS A 159 -4.26 -13.01 3.46
CA HIS A 159 -3.13 -13.69 2.83
C HIS A 159 -2.48 -14.72 3.75
N HIS A 160 -1.95 -15.74 3.15
CA HIS A 160 -0.99 -16.64 3.78
C HIS A 160 0.46 -16.15 3.54
N ILE A 161 1.41 -16.62 4.35
CA ILE A 161 2.82 -16.18 4.29
C ILE A 161 3.42 -16.41 2.90
N GLN A 162 3.15 -17.56 2.29
CA GLN A 162 3.72 -17.91 0.98
C GLN A 162 3.31 -16.91 -0.11
N ALA A 163 2.06 -16.41 -0.11
CA ALA A 163 1.63 -15.41 -1.08
C ALA A 163 2.47 -14.12 -1.01
N HIS A 164 2.79 -13.69 0.21
CA HIS A 164 3.66 -12.53 0.40
C HIS A 164 5.09 -12.78 -0.08
N LEU A 165 5.67 -13.95 0.24
CA LEU A 165 7.02 -14.32 -0.20
C LEU A 165 7.10 -14.44 -1.72
N ASP A 166 6.10 -15.05 -2.36
CA ASP A 166 6.00 -15.18 -3.81
C ASP A 166 5.86 -13.81 -4.48
N ASN A 167 5.07 -12.89 -3.88
CA ASN A 167 5.00 -11.51 -4.36
C ASN A 167 6.36 -10.82 -4.21
N ALA A 168 7.01 -10.92 -3.06
CA ALA A 168 8.29 -10.29 -2.79
C ALA A 168 9.39 -10.74 -3.78
N MET A 169 9.41 -12.01 -4.16
CA MET A 169 10.41 -12.59 -5.06
C MET A 169 10.48 -11.84 -6.39
N GLY A 170 9.35 -11.59 -7.06
CA GLY A 170 9.34 -10.90 -8.35
C GLY A 170 9.84 -9.46 -8.26
N VAL A 171 9.51 -8.75 -7.17
CA VAL A 171 10.00 -7.37 -6.95
C VAL A 171 11.49 -7.36 -6.62
N CYS A 172 11.95 -8.27 -5.76
CA CYS A 172 13.37 -8.38 -5.42
C CYS A 172 14.22 -8.70 -6.64
N GLN A 173 13.74 -9.57 -7.52
CA GLN A 173 14.43 -9.90 -8.78
C GLN A 173 14.49 -8.67 -9.71
N LEU A 174 13.38 -7.98 -9.93
CA LEU A 174 13.35 -6.79 -10.79
C LEU A 174 14.28 -5.69 -10.29
N MET A 175 14.28 -5.42 -8.99
CA MET A 175 15.02 -4.33 -8.37
C MET A 175 16.43 -4.74 -7.90
N GLN A 176 16.85 -5.98 -8.15
CA GLN A 176 18.15 -6.53 -7.74
C GLN A 176 18.39 -6.36 -6.22
N PHE A 177 17.36 -6.59 -5.42
CA PHE A 177 17.40 -6.43 -3.96
C PHE A 177 17.96 -7.70 -3.29
N HIS A 178 19.08 -7.58 -2.58
CA HIS A 178 19.83 -8.69 -1.97
C HIS A 178 20.24 -8.35 -0.53
N ALA A 179 20.82 -9.34 0.18
CA ALA A 179 21.16 -9.28 1.60
C ALA A 179 22.05 -8.09 2.03
N HIS A 180 22.89 -7.56 1.14
CA HIS A 180 23.77 -6.41 1.44
C HIS A 180 23.11 -5.04 1.24
N HIS A 181 21.87 -5.00 0.77
CA HIS A 181 21.11 -3.78 0.58
C HIS A 181 20.28 -3.41 1.82
N SER A 182 19.67 -2.23 1.77
CA SER A 182 18.71 -1.78 2.77
C SER A 182 17.41 -1.30 2.11
N TRP A 183 16.27 -1.52 2.76
CA TRP A 183 14.99 -0.96 2.35
C TRP A 183 14.40 -0.10 3.47
N LEU A 184 13.95 1.11 3.13
CA LEU A 184 13.25 1.98 4.08
C LEU A 184 11.81 1.51 4.26
N LEU A 185 11.33 1.39 5.49
CA LEU A 185 9.90 1.16 5.81
C LEU A 185 9.11 2.46 5.63
N SER A 186 9.10 2.95 4.41
CA SER A 186 8.54 4.24 4.00
C SER A 186 7.02 4.28 3.89
N LEU A 187 6.38 3.11 3.84
CA LEU A 187 4.94 2.95 3.68
C LEU A 187 4.35 2.22 4.89
N PRO A 188 3.11 2.57 5.33
CA PRO A 188 2.52 2.00 6.54
C PRO A 188 2.19 0.51 6.41
N LEU A 189 2.35 -0.23 7.52
CA LEU A 189 2.01 -1.65 7.63
C LEU A 189 0.51 -1.94 7.46
N TYR A 190 -0.36 -0.97 7.75
CA TYR A 190 -1.80 -1.13 7.50
C TYR A 190 -2.18 -1.03 6.00
N HIS A 191 -1.22 -0.85 5.11
CA HIS A 191 -1.37 -1.02 3.67
C HIS A 191 -0.49 -2.18 3.17
N VAL A 192 -0.98 -2.89 2.17
CA VAL A 192 -0.24 -4.01 1.57
C VAL A 192 1.13 -3.60 1.02
N SER A 193 1.29 -2.34 0.61
CA SER A 193 2.57 -1.81 0.15
C SER A 193 3.64 -1.73 1.25
N GLY A 194 3.24 -1.42 2.50
CA GLY A 194 4.13 -1.47 3.66
C GLY A 194 4.46 -2.91 4.06
N GLN A 195 3.47 -3.79 4.06
CA GLN A 195 3.71 -5.23 4.27
C GLN A 195 4.63 -5.81 3.20
N GLY A 196 4.48 -5.40 1.93
CA GLY A 196 5.37 -5.83 0.85
C GLY A 196 6.84 -5.47 1.11
N ILE A 197 7.15 -4.33 1.77
CA ILE A 197 8.51 -3.98 2.20
C ILE A 197 9.03 -5.02 3.20
N ILE A 198 8.21 -5.38 4.20
CA ILE A 198 8.59 -6.38 5.22
C ILE A 198 8.90 -7.73 4.59
N TRP A 199 8.08 -8.19 3.66
CA TRP A 199 8.28 -9.50 3.05
C TRP A 199 9.46 -9.55 2.08
N ARG A 200 9.81 -8.45 1.40
CA ARG A 200 11.04 -8.32 0.60
C ARG A 200 12.29 -8.37 1.48
N TRP A 201 12.28 -7.65 2.60
CA TRP A 201 13.32 -7.71 3.62
C TRP A 201 13.51 -9.13 4.17
N LEU A 202 12.41 -9.78 4.60
CA LEU A 202 12.44 -11.14 5.14
C LEU A 202 12.85 -12.19 4.11
N LEU A 203 12.52 -12.01 2.82
CA LEU A 203 12.92 -12.92 1.77
C LEU A 203 14.43 -12.92 1.52
N THR A 204 15.05 -11.75 1.57
CA THR A 204 16.45 -11.57 1.14
C THR A 204 17.47 -11.57 2.27
N GLY A 205 17.04 -11.39 3.53
CA GLY A 205 17.94 -11.20 4.66
C GLY A 205 18.67 -9.86 4.64
N ALA A 206 18.16 -8.89 3.90
CA ALA A 206 18.70 -7.54 3.82
C ALA A 206 18.50 -6.76 5.14
N ARG A 207 18.77 -5.45 5.12
CA ARG A 207 18.53 -4.57 6.26
C ARG A 207 17.23 -3.79 6.06
N LEU A 208 16.39 -3.74 7.10
CA LEU A 208 15.22 -2.87 7.18
C LEU A 208 15.57 -1.59 7.95
N ASN A 209 15.30 -0.43 7.38
CA ASN A 209 15.47 0.85 8.06
C ASN A 209 14.09 1.46 8.39
N PHE A 210 13.90 1.90 9.62
CA PHE A 210 12.76 2.75 9.97
C PHE A 210 13.06 4.21 9.64
N PRO A 211 12.04 5.00 9.22
CA PRO A 211 12.21 6.43 9.08
C PRO A 211 12.57 7.07 10.43
N GLN A 212 13.60 7.92 10.44
CA GLN A 212 13.92 8.78 11.57
C GLN A 212 13.09 10.08 11.48
N THR A 213 13.38 11.06 12.35
CA THR A 213 12.66 12.34 12.45
C THR A 213 12.53 13.04 11.08
N ASP A 214 13.61 13.09 10.29
CA ASP A 214 13.57 13.56 8.91
C ASP A 214 13.36 12.37 7.96
N PHE A 215 12.15 12.28 7.41
CA PHE A 215 11.77 11.23 6.49
C PHE A 215 12.63 11.22 5.21
N TYR A 216 12.88 12.39 4.60
CA TYR A 216 13.61 12.46 3.34
C TYR A 216 15.11 12.25 3.53
N ALA A 217 15.66 12.65 4.67
CA ALA A 217 17.01 12.24 5.05
C ALA A 217 17.10 10.71 5.22
N SER A 218 16.07 10.07 5.77
CA SER A 218 16.01 8.60 5.89
C SER A 218 15.90 7.90 4.54
N VAL A 219 15.15 8.48 3.59
CA VAL A 219 15.15 8.04 2.19
C VAL A 219 16.58 8.04 1.65
N CYS A 220 17.30 9.13 1.80
CA CYS A 220 18.67 9.27 1.29
C CYS A 220 19.67 8.23 1.86
N ARG A 221 19.38 7.63 3.01
CA ARG A 221 20.22 6.64 3.71
C ARG A 221 19.86 5.19 3.47
N SER A 222 18.93 4.90 2.57
CA SER A 222 18.50 3.54 2.21
C SER A 222 18.70 3.28 0.72
N SER A 223 19.27 2.13 0.36
CA SER A 223 19.55 1.82 -1.06
C SER A 223 18.26 1.62 -1.87
N HIS A 224 17.20 1.08 -1.24
CA HIS A 224 15.89 0.83 -1.85
C HIS A 224 14.78 1.50 -1.05
N VAL A 225 13.82 2.07 -1.75
CA VAL A 225 12.67 2.76 -1.14
C VAL A 225 11.42 2.50 -1.97
N SER A 226 10.26 2.44 -1.30
CA SER A 226 8.96 2.49 -1.98
C SER A 226 8.28 3.82 -1.69
N LEU A 227 7.81 4.52 -2.71
CA LEU A 227 7.14 5.81 -2.57
C LEU A 227 5.84 5.85 -3.39
N VAL A 228 4.91 6.68 -2.96
CA VAL A 228 3.82 7.14 -3.83
C VAL A 228 4.24 8.41 -4.59
N PRO A 229 3.63 8.75 -5.74
CA PRO A 229 4.05 9.90 -6.54
C PRO A 229 4.14 11.22 -5.77
N THR A 230 3.23 11.48 -4.83
CA THR A 230 3.27 12.69 -3.99
C THR A 230 4.46 12.74 -3.04
N GLN A 231 4.91 11.58 -2.52
CA GLN A 231 6.14 11.49 -1.74
C GLN A 231 7.37 11.74 -2.62
N LEU A 232 7.37 11.23 -3.86
CA LEU A 232 8.44 11.50 -4.81
C LEU A 232 8.54 13.00 -5.14
N GLN A 233 7.43 13.69 -5.42
CA GLN A 233 7.44 15.15 -5.64
C GLN A 233 8.11 15.89 -4.47
N ARG A 234 7.77 15.51 -3.24
CA ARG A 234 8.36 16.11 -2.03
C ARG A 234 9.85 15.76 -1.87
N LEU A 235 10.26 14.53 -2.25
CA LEU A 235 11.66 14.14 -2.26
C LEU A 235 12.47 14.98 -3.25
N LEU A 236 11.94 15.22 -4.45
CA LEU A 236 12.59 16.06 -5.45
C LEU A 236 12.73 17.50 -4.97
N ALA A 237 11.69 18.05 -4.32
CA ALA A 237 11.76 19.37 -3.68
C ALA A 237 12.77 19.41 -2.53
N TYR A 238 12.85 18.36 -1.72
CA TYR A 238 13.86 18.23 -0.66
C TYR A 238 15.27 18.26 -1.24
N TRP A 239 15.56 17.53 -2.31
CA TRP A 239 16.85 17.56 -2.96
C TRP A 239 17.21 18.90 -3.62
N GLN A 240 16.22 19.67 -4.05
CA GLN A 240 16.43 21.06 -4.53
C GLN A 240 16.79 21.99 -3.37
N ALA A 241 16.14 21.84 -2.23
CA ALA A 241 16.40 22.64 -1.03
C ALA A 241 17.76 22.29 -0.36
N TYR A 242 18.21 21.03 -0.49
CA TYR A 242 19.44 20.53 0.10
C TYR A 242 20.35 19.91 -0.96
N PRO A 243 20.96 20.71 -1.86
CA PRO A 243 21.74 20.21 -3.00
C PRO A 243 23.02 19.48 -2.59
N SER A 244 23.55 19.70 -1.38
CA SER A 244 24.70 19.00 -0.81
C SER A 244 24.31 17.68 -0.11
N CYS A 245 23.03 17.30 -0.07
CA CYS A 245 22.60 16.06 0.54
C CYS A 245 23.19 14.88 -0.24
N GLN A 246 24.05 14.12 0.43
CA GLN A 246 24.54 12.86 -0.12
C GLN A 246 23.47 11.79 0.04
N PHE A 247 23.27 10.99 -0.99
CA PHE A 247 22.31 9.88 -0.95
C PHE A 247 22.92 8.61 -1.51
N ILE A 248 22.57 7.49 -0.87
CA ILE A 248 22.90 6.13 -1.31
C ILE A 248 21.72 5.44 -2.00
N THR A 249 20.59 6.14 -2.11
CA THR A 249 19.37 5.62 -2.74
C THR A 249 19.60 5.39 -4.21
N GLN A 250 19.52 4.13 -4.62
CA GLN A 250 19.73 3.73 -6.01
C GLN A 250 18.43 3.30 -6.68
N HIS A 251 17.47 2.75 -5.91
CA HIS A 251 16.27 2.13 -6.44
C HIS A 251 15.01 2.64 -5.73
N ILE A 252 14.06 3.18 -6.51
CA ILE A 252 12.78 3.67 -6.00
C ILE A 252 11.62 2.97 -6.71
N LEU A 253 10.84 2.18 -5.98
CA LEU A 253 9.60 1.59 -6.47
C LEU A 253 8.46 2.58 -6.28
N LEU A 254 7.79 2.92 -7.36
CA LEU A 254 6.64 3.82 -7.40
C LEU A 254 5.36 3.01 -7.64
N GLY A 255 4.29 3.41 -6.99
CA GLY A 255 3.00 2.76 -7.18
C GLY A 255 1.88 3.43 -6.42
N GLY A 256 0.71 2.86 -6.55
CA GLY A 256 -0.44 3.26 -5.77
C GLY A 256 -1.28 4.39 -6.37
N ALA A 257 -0.80 5.07 -7.40
CA ALA A 257 -1.51 6.05 -8.21
C ALA A 257 -0.82 6.12 -9.58
N HIS A 258 -1.38 6.89 -10.52
CA HIS A 258 -0.71 7.23 -11.76
C HIS A 258 0.67 7.87 -11.48
N ILE A 259 1.68 7.44 -12.23
CA ILE A 259 3.08 7.87 -12.05
C ILE A 259 3.46 8.77 -13.23
N PRO A 260 3.51 10.10 -13.04
CA PRO A 260 3.90 11.01 -14.11
C PRO A 260 5.33 10.74 -14.59
N VAL A 261 5.52 10.64 -15.90
CA VAL A 261 6.81 10.36 -16.54
C VAL A 261 7.84 11.43 -16.21
N GLU A 262 7.42 12.69 -16.08
CA GLU A 262 8.30 13.82 -15.74
C GLU A 262 8.98 13.65 -14.38
N LEU A 263 8.30 12.99 -13.41
CA LEU A 263 8.89 12.73 -12.09
C LEU A 263 9.98 11.65 -12.18
N THR A 264 9.74 10.59 -12.96
CA THR A 264 10.70 9.49 -13.11
C THR A 264 11.93 9.93 -13.92
N GLN A 265 11.75 10.79 -14.90
CA GLN A 265 12.85 11.40 -15.65
C GLN A 265 13.77 12.26 -14.76
N GLN A 266 13.23 12.95 -13.76
CA GLN A 266 14.03 13.71 -12.80
C GLN A 266 14.90 12.80 -11.92
N LEU A 267 14.44 11.59 -11.57
CA LEU A 267 15.23 10.57 -10.88
C LEU A 267 16.34 10.05 -11.75
N MET A 268 16.05 9.73 -13.01
CA MET A 268 17.02 9.23 -13.99
C MET A 268 18.18 10.22 -14.18
N LYS A 269 17.90 11.52 -14.29
CA LYS A 269 18.92 12.59 -14.38
C LYS A 269 19.85 12.64 -13.16
N ARG A 270 19.44 12.07 -12.03
CA ARG A 270 20.23 11.98 -10.79
C ARG A 270 20.91 10.62 -10.60
N GLY A 271 20.80 9.72 -11.57
CA GLY A 271 21.36 8.37 -11.51
C GLY A 271 20.57 7.41 -10.59
N VAL A 272 19.30 7.72 -10.29
CA VAL A 272 18.43 6.87 -9.47
C VAL A 272 17.49 6.10 -10.38
N PHE A 273 17.51 4.78 -10.26
CA PHE A 273 16.58 3.88 -10.96
C PHE A 273 15.19 3.95 -10.31
N SER A 274 14.20 4.34 -11.07
CA SER A 274 12.80 4.27 -10.64
C SER A 274 12.08 3.14 -11.34
N TYR A 275 11.09 2.57 -10.66
CA TYR A 275 10.29 1.47 -11.19
C TYR A 275 8.81 1.86 -11.10
N SER A 276 8.14 1.85 -12.26
CA SER A 276 6.70 2.12 -12.34
C SER A 276 5.94 0.82 -12.14
N GLY A 277 5.15 0.74 -11.06
CA GLY A 277 4.45 -0.47 -10.66
C GLY A 277 2.94 -0.31 -10.53
N TYR A 278 2.22 -1.34 -10.94
CA TYR A 278 0.79 -1.56 -10.68
C TYR A 278 0.62 -2.75 -9.74
N GLY A 279 -0.28 -2.62 -8.79
CA GLY A 279 -0.62 -3.68 -7.86
C GLY A 279 -1.80 -3.33 -6.98
N MET A 280 -2.25 -4.31 -6.22
CA MET A 280 -3.44 -4.20 -5.39
C MET A 280 -3.33 -5.06 -4.14
N THR A 281 -4.21 -4.80 -3.18
CA THR A 281 -4.20 -5.53 -1.90
C THR A 281 -4.44 -7.01 -2.13
N GLU A 282 -5.35 -7.37 -3.01
CA GLU A 282 -5.74 -8.75 -3.32
C GLU A 282 -4.61 -9.57 -3.96
N MET A 283 -3.53 -8.93 -4.39
CA MET A 283 -2.34 -9.58 -4.97
C MET A 283 -1.07 -9.37 -4.11
N ALA A 284 -1.22 -9.16 -2.81
CA ALA A 284 -0.15 -8.98 -1.84
C ALA A 284 0.84 -7.84 -2.15
N SER A 285 0.59 -6.95 -3.07
CA SER A 285 1.26 -5.71 -3.47
C SER A 285 1.43 -5.61 -5.00
N THR A 286 2.66 -5.50 -5.50
CA THR A 286 2.99 -5.21 -6.91
C THR A 286 2.79 -6.43 -7.79
N VAL A 287 2.10 -6.27 -8.91
CA VAL A 287 1.82 -7.31 -9.92
C VAL A 287 2.60 -7.09 -11.19
N PHE A 288 2.53 -5.88 -11.73
CA PHE A 288 3.30 -5.43 -12.89
C PHE A 288 4.30 -4.38 -12.43
N ALA A 289 5.47 -4.39 -13.02
CA ALA A 289 6.42 -3.30 -12.87
C ALA A 289 7.47 -3.32 -13.98
N LYS A 290 8.00 -2.13 -14.31
CA LYS A 290 9.14 -1.95 -15.19
C LYS A 290 10.12 -0.92 -14.61
N LEU A 291 11.36 -0.95 -15.07
CA LEU A 291 12.24 0.21 -14.98
C LEU A 291 11.55 1.37 -15.73
N SER A 292 11.34 2.50 -15.06
CA SER A 292 10.64 3.63 -15.64
C SER A 292 11.39 4.19 -16.85
N ASP A 293 10.65 4.50 -17.89
CA ASP A 293 11.12 5.09 -19.15
C ASP A 293 10.23 6.29 -19.54
N GLU A 294 10.15 6.60 -20.82
CA GLU A 294 9.35 7.71 -21.36
C GLU A 294 7.88 7.31 -21.62
N LYS A 295 7.51 6.05 -21.36
CA LYS A 295 6.15 5.52 -21.60
C LYS A 295 5.37 5.43 -20.29
N ASP A 296 4.06 5.60 -20.40
CA ASP A 296 3.09 5.64 -19.28
C ASP A 296 2.63 4.25 -18.79
N GLY A 297 3.19 3.17 -19.32
CA GLY A 297 2.83 1.81 -18.94
C GLY A 297 3.53 1.33 -17.67
N VAL A 298 3.08 0.17 -17.17
CA VAL A 298 3.60 -0.48 -15.98
C VAL A 298 4.37 -1.78 -16.30
N GLY A 299 4.75 -1.96 -17.56
CA GLY A 299 5.58 -3.07 -18.02
C GLY A 299 4.87 -4.41 -18.08
N GLN A 300 5.63 -5.45 -17.74
CA GLN A 300 5.25 -6.87 -17.80
C GLN A 300 4.77 -7.37 -16.43
N PRO A 301 4.01 -8.48 -16.39
CA PRO A 301 3.73 -9.16 -15.13
C PRO A 301 5.05 -9.66 -14.51
N LEU A 302 5.18 -9.48 -13.21
CA LEU A 302 6.34 -10.00 -12.48
C LEU A 302 6.28 -11.52 -12.39
N LEU A 303 7.36 -12.14 -11.93
CA LEU A 303 7.54 -13.59 -11.86
C LEU A 303 6.32 -14.32 -11.29
N ASN A 304 5.88 -15.37 -11.97
CA ASN A 304 4.75 -16.26 -11.60
C ASN A 304 3.39 -15.56 -11.44
N ARG A 305 3.20 -14.39 -12.07
CA ARG A 305 1.90 -13.74 -12.19
C ARG A 305 1.34 -13.92 -13.57
N GLU A 306 0.06 -14.23 -13.61
CA GLU A 306 -0.68 -14.40 -14.85
C GLU A 306 -1.73 -13.30 -14.97
N TYR A 307 -2.00 -12.86 -16.19
CA TYR A 307 -3.04 -11.89 -16.48
C TYR A 307 -3.78 -12.25 -17.75
N GLN A 308 -4.98 -11.74 -17.86
CA GLN A 308 -5.73 -11.66 -19.13
C GLN A 308 -6.55 -10.37 -19.17
N LEU A 309 -6.82 -9.88 -20.35
CA LEU A 309 -7.74 -8.76 -20.59
C LEU A 309 -9.07 -9.31 -21.09
N VAL A 310 -10.14 -9.05 -20.35
CA VAL A 310 -11.50 -9.48 -20.72
C VAL A 310 -12.37 -8.23 -20.82
N ASN A 311 -12.74 -7.84 -22.03
CA ASN A 311 -13.44 -6.56 -22.31
C ASN A 311 -12.69 -5.37 -21.67
N ASP A 312 -11.39 -5.30 -21.87
CA ASP A 312 -10.44 -4.33 -21.28
C ASP A 312 -10.29 -4.42 -19.76
N GLU A 313 -11.04 -5.25 -19.05
CA GLU A 313 -10.83 -5.49 -17.63
C GLU A 313 -9.62 -6.40 -17.42
N ILE A 314 -8.75 -6.00 -16.48
CA ILE A 314 -7.57 -6.76 -16.08
C ILE A 314 -8.01 -7.86 -15.12
N TRP A 315 -7.80 -9.12 -15.49
CA TRP A 315 -7.99 -10.28 -14.63
C TRP A 315 -6.64 -10.85 -14.24
N LEU A 316 -6.49 -11.21 -12.98
CA LEU A 316 -5.19 -11.63 -12.40
C LEU A 316 -5.27 -13.01 -11.74
N ARG A 317 -4.14 -13.73 -11.79
CA ARG A 317 -3.94 -15.01 -11.12
C ARG A 317 -2.47 -15.22 -10.78
N GLY A 318 -2.16 -16.17 -9.89
CA GLY A 318 -0.79 -16.61 -9.59
C GLY A 318 -0.19 -16.01 -8.34
N ALA A 319 1.10 -15.78 -8.35
CA ALA A 319 1.88 -15.38 -7.18
C ALA A 319 1.35 -14.11 -6.49
N GLY A 320 1.14 -14.19 -5.19
CA GLY A 320 0.62 -13.07 -4.38
C GLY A 320 -0.90 -13.04 -4.24
N LEU A 321 -1.65 -13.91 -4.94
CA LEU A 321 -3.11 -13.95 -4.85
C LEU A 321 -3.55 -14.24 -3.42
N ALA A 322 -4.48 -13.42 -2.90
CA ALA A 322 -5.08 -13.59 -1.58
C ALA A 322 -5.99 -14.82 -1.52
N MET A 323 -6.17 -15.36 -0.32
CA MET A 323 -7.10 -16.46 -0.06
C MET A 323 -8.56 -16.04 -0.25
N GLY A 324 -8.89 -14.77 0.02
CA GLY A 324 -10.23 -14.23 -0.05
C GLY A 324 -10.44 -13.04 0.87
N TYR A 325 -11.71 -12.69 1.09
CA TYR A 325 -12.14 -11.70 2.05
C TYR A 325 -12.64 -12.37 3.34
N TRP A 326 -12.20 -11.87 4.50
CA TRP A 326 -12.72 -12.32 5.78
C TRP A 326 -14.16 -11.80 5.98
N GLN A 327 -15.08 -12.70 6.24
CA GLN A 327 -16.50 -12.36 6.48
C GLN A 327 -17.13 -13.38 7.41
N ALA A 328 -17.65 -12.93 8.55
CA ALA A 328 -18.40 -13.72 9.51
C ALA A 328 -17.73 -15.07 9.87
N GLY A 329 -16.44 -15.02 10.26
CA GLY A 329 -15.69 -16.20 10.69
C GLY A 329 -15.15 -17.09 9.56
N SER A 330 -15.35 -16.71 8.31
CA SER A 330 -14.92 -17.51 7.15
C SER A 330 -14.22 -16.65 6.09
N ILE A 331 -13.52 -17.32 5.17
CA ILE A 331 -12.88 -16.68 4.02
C ILE A 331 -13.76 -16.89 2.79
N ILE A 332 -14.24 -15.80 2.22
CA ILE A 332 -15.01 -15.82 0.98
C ILE A 332 -14.03 -15.66 -0.19
N PRO A 333 -13.94 -16.63 -1.10
CA PRO A 333 -13.05 -16.55 -2.26
C PRO A 333 -13.28 -15.28 -3.08
N LEU A 334 -12.20 -14.72 -3.63
CA LEU A 334 -12.25 -13.50 -4.46
C LEU A 334 -12.10 -13.78 -5.96
N THR A 335 -11.91 -15.06 -6.30
CA THR A 335 -11.75 -15.49 -7.69
C THR A 335 -13.05 -16.11 -8.22
N ASN A 336 -13.18 -16.07 -9.55
CA ASN A 336 -14.21 -16.86 -10.23
C ASN A 336 -13.88 -18.37 -10.23
N GLU A 337 -14.76 -19.20 -10.78
CA GLU A 337 -14.59 -20.67 -10.83
C GLU A 337 -13.33 -21.14 -11.58
N GLN A 338 -12.78 -20.29 -12.45
CA GLN A 338 -11.56 -20.54 -13.21
C GLN A 338 -10.29 -20.05 -12.47
N GLY A 339 -10.44 -19.54 -11.25
CA GLY A 339 -9.33 -19.05 -10.41
C GLY A 339 -8.83 -17.64 -10.75
N TRP A 340 -9.58 -16.86 -11.55
CA TRP A 340 -9.22 -15.48 -11.91
C TRP A 340 -9.85 -14.47 -10.96
N LEU A 341 -9.03 -13.55 -10.48
CA LEU A 341 -9.47 -12.33 -9.80
C LEU A 341 -9.89 -11.28 -10.84
N GLN A 342 -11.14 -10.85 -10.78
CA GLN A 342 -11.67 -9.73 -11.56
C GLN A 342 -11.37 -8.43 -10.83
N THR A 343 -10.39 -7.65 -11.33
CA THR A 343 -9.84 -6.50 -10.59
C THR A 343 -10.72 -5.28 -10.61
N LYS A 344 -11.62 -5.18 -11.59
CA LYS A 344 -12.36 -3.97 -11.98
C LYS A 344 -11.46 -2.82 -12.46
N ASP A 345 -10.18 -3.05 -12.66
CA ASP A 345 -9.29 -2.10 -13.29
C ASP A 345 -9.30 -2.36 -14.81
N LYS A 346 -9.35 -1.30 -15.61
CA LYS A 346 -9.25 -1.36 -17.07
C LYS A 346 -7.82 -1.12 -17.52
N GLY A 347 -7.42 -1.83 -18.56
CA GLY A 347 -6.11 -1.65 -19.17
C GLY A 347 -6.10 -2.10 -20.61
N ILE A 348 -5.10 -1.66 -21.34
CA ILE A 348 -4.78 -2.10 -22.69
C ILE A 348 -3.34 -2.57 -22.76
N TRP A 349 -3.07 -3.49 -23.67
CA TRP A 349 -1.72 -3.90 -23.98
C TRP A 349 -1.19 -3.07 -25.13
N LEU A 350 -0.21 -2.23 -24.89
CA LEU A 350 0.36 -1.32 -25.87
C LEU A 350 1.89 -1.38 -25.81
N ASP A 351 2.56 -1.46 -26.96
CA ASP A 351 4.03 -1.46 -27.04
C ASP A 351 4.70 -2.49 -26.13
N ASN A 352 4.11 -3.67 -25.99
CA ASN A 352 4.57 -4.76 -25.15
C ASN A 352 4.56 -4.46 -23.64
N GLU A 353 3.65 -3.60 -23.18
CA GLU A 353 3.43 -3.30 -21.77
C GLU A 353 1.94 -3.04 -21.46
N LEU A 354 1.56 -3.21 -20.19
CA LEU A 354 0.24 -2.89 -19.71
C LEU A 354 0.12 -1.39 -19.42
N VAL A 355 -0.86 -0.74 -20.00
CA VAL A 355 -1.26 0.64 -19.68
C VAL A 355 -2.57 0.60 -18.89
N ILE A 356 -2.58 1.17 -17.70
CA ILE A 356 -3.77 1.24 -16.86
C ILE A 356 -4.64 2.41 -17.32
N LEU A 357 -5.87 2.15 -17.67
CA LEU A 357 -6.83 3.16 -18.16
C LEU A 357 -7.65 3.78 -17.02
N GLY A 358 -7.96 3.00 -15.99
CA GLY A 358 -8.78 3.42 -14.86
C GLY A 358 -9.60 2.27 -14.28
N ARG A 359 -10.75 2.57 -13.65
CA ARG A 359 -11.60 1.55 -13.03
C ARG A 359 -12.96 1.45 -13.71
N VAL A 360 -13.42 0.23 -13.89
CA VAL A 360 -14.77 -0.06 -14.43
C VAL A 360 -15.85 0.60 -13.57
N ASP A 361 -15.72 0.57 -12.25
CA ASP A 361 -16.69 1.10 -11.29
C ASP A 361 -16.63 2.64 -11.09
N ASN A 362 -15.66 3.33 -11.70
CA ASN A 362 -15.60 4.80 -11.73
C ASN A 362 -16.23 5.38 -13.01
N MET A 363 -16.37 4.58 -14.06
CA MET A 363 -16.99 5.02 -15.31
C MET A 363 -18.43 5.49 -15.06
N PHE A 364 -18.83 6.55 -15.75
CA PHE A 364 -20.19 7.06 -15.74
C PHE A 364 -20.64 7.49 -17.15
N ILE A 365 -21.93 7.69 -17.34
CA ILE A 365 -22.51 8.04 -18.64
C ILE A 365 -22.90 9.53 -18.63
N SER A 366 -22.44 10.26 -19.65
CA SER A 366 -22.76 11.67 -19.86
C SER A 366 -23.32 11.85 -21.28
N GLY A 367 -24.61 12.17 -21.41
CA GLY A 367 -25.24 12.39 -22.71
C GLY A 367 -25.18 11.20 -23.70
N GLY A 368 -25.17 9.97 -23.14
CA GLY A 368 -25.03 8.72 -23.92
C GLY A 368 -23.59 8.26 -24.15
N GLU A 369 -22.59 9.06 -23.77
CA GLU A 369 -21.18 8.74 -23.91
C GLU A 369 -20.59 8.21 -22.60
N ASN A 370 -19.74 7.18 -22.70
CA ASN A 370 -19.01 6.64 -21.55
C ASN A 370 -17.84 7.56 -21.18
N ILE A 371 -17.85 8.05 -19.92
CA ILE A 371 -16.77 8.87 -19.37
C ILE A 371 -15.93 8.02 -18.42
N GLN A 372 -14.64 7.92 -18.71
CA GLN A 372 -13.65 7.38 -17.80
C GLN A 372 -12.96 8.55 -17.07
N PRO A 373 -13.23 8.78 -15.78
CA PRO A 373 -12.68 9.93 -15.06
C PRO A 373 -11.16 10.02 -15.13
N GLU A 374 -10.48 8.88 -15.05
CA GLU A 374 -9.02 8.80 -15.04
C GLU A 374 -8.40 9.27 -16.36
N GLU A 375 -9.10 9.16 -17.47
CA GLU A 375 -8.67 9.72 -18.76
C GLU A 375 -8.62 11.24 -18.70
N ILE A 376 -9.67 11.85 -18.16
CA ILE A 376 -9.76 13.31 -17.99
C ILE A 376 -8.70 13.80 -16.99
N GLU A 377 -8.55 13.09 -15.88
CA GLU A 377 -7.55 13.40 -14.84
C GLU A 377 -6.14 13.40 -15.41
N ARG A 378 -5.80 12.40 -16.23
CA ARG A 378 -4.49 12.30 -16.88
C ARG A 378 -4.22 13.50 -17.79
N VAL A 379 -5.19 13.92 -18.57
CA VAL A 379 -5.04 15.12 -19.42
C VAL A 379 -4.85 16.35 -18.57
N ILE A 380 -5.69 16.60 -17.55
CA ILE A 380 -5.60 17.76 -16.67
C ILE A 380 -4.28 17.77 -15.90
N GLN A 381 -3.80 16.62 -15.44
CA GLN A 381 -2.54 16.48 -14.70
C GLN A 381 -1.31 16.95 -15.52
N ASN A 382 -1.37 16.88 -16.84
CA ASN A 382 -0.29 17.34 -17.73
C ASN A 382 -0.20 18.88 -17.84
N TRP A 383 -1.15 19.63 -17.27
CA TRP A 383 -1.02 21.07 -17.22
C TRP A 383 -0.10 21.51 -16.07
N GLN A 384 0.96 22.25 -16.40
CA GLN A 384 2.08 22.57 -15.51
C GLN A 384 1.70 23.19 -14.15
N TYR A 385 0.51 23.77 -14.01
CA TYR A 385 0.05 24.38 -12.77
C TYR A 385 -0.77 23.45 -11.89
N VAL A 386 -1.12 22.24 -12.37
CA VAL A 386 -1.90 21.25 -11.61
C VAL A 386 -0.97 20.36 -10.80
N LYS A 387 -1.21 20.31 -9.50
CA LYS A 387 -0.51 19.43 -8.57
C LYS A 387 -1.22 18.08 -8.43
N GLN A 388 -2.57 18.12 -8.33
CA GLN A 388 -3.39 16.91 -8.23
C GLN A 388 -4.81 17.21 -8.72
N VAL A 389 -5.48 16.22 -9.33
CA VAL A 389 -6.85 16.33 -9.81
C VAL A 389 -7.62 15.03 -9.61
N PHE A 390 -8.92 15.16 -9.35
CA PHE A 390 -9.90 14.07 -9.37
C PHE A 390 -11.14 14.53 -10.10
N VAL A 391 -11.66 13.66 -10.99
CA VAL A 391 -12.89 13.89 -11.73
C VAL A 391 -14.00 12.99 -11.20
N LEU A 392 -15.15 13.56 -10.95
CA LEU A 392 -16.32 12.87 -10.41
C LEU A 392 -17.56 13.17 -11.24
N PRO A 393 -18.55 12.25 -11.28
CA PRO A 393 -19.85 12.54 -11.85
C PRO A 393 -20.66 13.47 -10.93
N LYS A 394 -21.29 14.47 -11.53
CA LYS A 394 -22.34 15.32 -10.96
C LYS A 394 -23.63 15.05 -11.71
N GLU A 395 -24.73 14.84 -11.00
CA GLU A 395 -26.06 14.68 -11.60
C GLU A 395 -26.46 15.91 -12.44
N ASP A 396 -27.00 15.65 -13.61
CA ASP A 396 -27.42 16.65 -14.60
C ASP A 396 -28.75 16.23 -15.22
N LEU A 397 -29.70 17.12 -15.31
CA LEU A 397 -31.08 16.82 -15.77
C LEU A 397 -31.14 16.48 -17.28
N GLU A 398 -30.24 17.01 -18.06
CA GLU A 398 -30.22 16.82 -19.52
C GLU A 398 -29.31 15.67 -19.93
N PHE A 399 -28.13 15.56 -19.30
CA PHE A 399 -27.08 14.63 -19.70
C PHE A 399 -27.00 13.38 -18.79
N GLY A 400 -27.86 13.26 -17.78
CA GLY A 400 -27.79 12.24 -16.73
C GLY A 400 -26.69 12.55 -15.75
N GLN A 401 -25.43 12.55 -16.19
CA GLN A 401 -24.27 12.94 -15.38
C GLN A 401 -23.30 13.79 -16.20
N ARG A 402 -22.61 14.72 -15.53
CA ARG A 402 -21.57 15.56 -16.12
C ARG A 402 -20.28 15.50 -15.28
N PRO A 403 -19.09 15.52 -15.92
CA PRO A 403 -17.83 15.56 -15.19
C PRO A 403 -17.64 16.89 -14.43
N VAL A 404 -17.21 16.80 -13.18
CA VAL A 404 -16.71 17.93 -12.37
C VAL A 404 -15.33 17.59 -11.84
N ALA A 405 -14.45 18.56 -11.63
CA ALA A 405 -13.09 18.34 -11.21
C ALA A 405 -12.79 18.97 -9.82
N PHE A 406 -12.16 18.21 -8.94
CA PHE A 406 -11.46 18.70 -7.76
C PHE A 406 -9.99 18.87 -8.13
N VAL A 407 -9.46 20.10 -8.03
CA VAL A 407 -8.10 20.41 -8.48
C VAL A 407 -7.30 21.08 -7.36
N GLU A 408 -6.10 20.58 -7.10
CA GLU A 408 -5.07 21.26 -6.33
C GLU A 408 -4.05 21.84 -7.31
N PHE A 409 -3.87 23.16 -7.27
CA PHE A 409 -2.83 23.83 -8.04
C PHE A 409 -1.56 23.99 -7.20
N PHE A 410 -0.42 24.23 -7.85
CA PHE A 410 0.81 24.64 -7.15
C PHE A 410 0.69 26.05 -6.54
N GLN A 411 -0.27 26.84 -7.03
CA GLN A 411 -0.65 28.17 -6.54
C GLN A 411 -2.01 28.09 -5.81
N PRO A 412 -2.40 29.10 -5.02
CA PRO A 412 -3.73 29.14 -4.43
C PRO A 412 -4.83 29.04 -5.49
N PHE A 413 -5.87 28.25 -5.21
CA PHE A 413 -7.00 28.07 -6.11
C PHE A 413 -7.66 29.42 -6.42
N SER A 414 -7.84 29.72 -7.72
CA SER A 414 -8.46 30.96 -8.17
C SER A 414 -9.30 30.75 -9.45
N VAL A 415 -10.27 31.61 -9.65
CA VAL A 415 -11.11 31.63 -10.87
C VAL A 415 -10.26 31.83 -12.13
N ALA A 416 -9.22 32.65 -12.05
CA ALA A 416 -8.31 32.90 -13.17
C ALA A 416 -7.62 31.62 -13.63
N LEU A 417 -7.02 30.84 -12.70
CA LEU A 417 -6.39 29.54 -13.00
C LEU A 417 -7.38 28.54 -13.58
N VAL A 418 -8.62 28.51 -13.06
CA VAL A 418 -9.67 27.65 -13.62
C VAL A 418 -10.00 28.03 -15.06
N THR A 419 -10.12 29.34 -15.36
CA THR A 419 -10.39 29.82 -16.72
C THR A 419 -9.25 29.47 -17.67
N GLU A 420 -8.00 29.64 -17.24
CA GLU A 420 -6.83 29.26 -18.03
C GLU A 420 -6.81 27.73 -18.30
N LEU A 421 -7.10 26.90 -17.30
CA LEU A 421 -7.20 25.46 -17.44
C LEU A 421 -8.30 25.08 -18.44
N GLN A 422 -9.49 25.69 -18.33
CA GLN A 422 -10.59 25.45 -19.27
C GLN A 422 -10.18 25.77 -20.71
N ASN A 423 -9.56 26.93 -20.94
CA ASN A 423 -9.05 27.31 -22.25
C ASN A 423 -7.99 26.34 -22.78
N TRP A 424 -7.12 25.85 -21.89
CA TRP A 424 -6.10 24.88 -22.26
C TRP A 424 -6.70 23.53 -22.65
N LEU A 425 -7.84 23.12 -22.03
CA LEU A 425 -8.54 21.85 -22.31
C LEU A 425 -9.33 21.85 -23.61
N VAL A 426 -9.71 23.00 -24.17
CA VAL A 426 -10.57 23.10 -25.37
C VAL A 426 -10.08 22.23 -26.54
N ASN A 427 -8.77 22.18 -26.76
CA ASN A 427 -8.15 21.42 -27.84
C ASN A 427 -7.54 20.08 -27.40
N LYS A 428 -7.81 19.62 -26.18
CA LYS A 428 -7.20 18.42 -25.61
C LYS A 428 -8.21 17.36 -25.17
N LEU A 429 -9.44 17.78 -24.91
CA LEU A 429 -10.55 16.91 -24.54
C LEU A 429 -11.78 17.26 -25.36
N GLU A 430 -12.55 16.25 -25.72
CA GLU A 430 -13.87 16.39 -26.32
C GLU A 430 -14.78 17.17 -25.36
N LYS A 431 -15.69 17.98 -25.90
CA LYS A 431 -16.53 18.88 -25.12
C LYS A 431 -17.31 18.19 -23.99
N PHE A 432 -17.78 16.96 -24.23
CA PHE A 432 -18.54 16.20 -23.23
C PHE A 432 -17.65 15.64 -22.09
N LYS A 433 -16.34 15.53 -22.30
CA LYS A 433 -15.35 15.15 -21.27
C LYS A 433 -14.83 16.33 -20.47
N GLN A 434 -15.00 17.57 -20.92
CA GLN A 434 -14.52 18.74 -20.21
C GLN A 434 -15.33 18.96 -18.93
N PRO A 435 -14.69 19.10 -17.75
CA PRO A 435 -15.40 19.34 -16.52
C PRO A 435 -16.22 20.63 -16.55
N VAL A 436 -17.49 20.53 -16.14
CA VAL A 436 -18.42 21.69 -16.14
C VAL A 436 -18.29 22.55 -14.91
N GLN A 437 -17.63 22.04 -13.87
CA GLN A 437 -17.41 22.77 -12.62
C GLN A 437 -16.09 22.33 -11.98
N TYR A 438 -15.42 23.26 -11.29
CA TYR A 438 -14.13 23.02 -10.66
C TYR A 438 -14.21 23.41 -9.17
N PHE A 439 -13.66 22.56 -8.31
CA PHE A 439 -13.60 22.76 -6.87
C PHE A 439 -12.15 22.70 -6.41
N ALA A 440 -11.83 23.47 -5.37
CA ALA A 440 -10.53 23.34 -4.70
C ALA A 440 -10.40 21.97 -4.03
N LEU A 441 -9.29 21.29 -4.28
CA LEU A 441 -8.94 20.05 -3.60
C LEU A 441 -8.15 20.37 -2.34
N ASP A 442 -8.76 20.22 -1.17
CA ASP A 442 -8.07 20.34 0.13
C ASP A 442 -7.46 18.99 0.52
N THR A 443 -6.23 18.79 0.08
CA THR A 443 -5.48 17.54 0.34
C THR A 443 -5.27 17.30 1.83
N HIS A 444 -5.06 18.36 2.65
CA HIS A 444 -4.85 18.23 4.09
C HIS A 444 -6.12 17.72 4.79
N LYS A 445 -7.28 18.26 4.44
CA LYS A 445 -8.58 17.82 4.98
C LYS A 445 -8.92 16.40 4.54
N LEU A 446 -8.64 16.04 3.29
CA LEU A 446 -9.07 14.78 2.68
C LEU A 446 -8.11 13.61 2.93
N GLN A 447 -6.83 13.87 3.14
CA GLN A 447 -5.82 12.83 3.42
C GLN A 447 -5.76 12.37 4.86
N GLN A 448 -6.41 13.02 5.83
CA GLN A 448 -6.31 12.72 7.27
C GLN A 448 -5.94 11.25 7.58
N GLY A 449 -4.62 10.98 7.71
CA GLY A 449 -4.05 9.66 7.98
C GLY A 449 -4.06 8.65 6.83
N ALA A 450 -4.45 9.01 5.61
CA ALA A 450 -4.40 8.14 4.44
C ALA A 450 -3.28 8.56 3.46
N ILE A 451 -2.63 7.57 2.84
CA ILE A 451 -1.62 7.83 1.77
C ILE A 451 -2.30 8.36 0.50
N LYS A 452 -3.56 7.98 0.28
CA LYS A 452 -4.33 8.31 -0.92
C LYS A 452 -5.66 8.97 -0.56
N ILE A 453 -6.10 9.90 -1.41
CA ILE A 453 -7.45 10.45 -1.32
C ILE A 453 -8.45 9.41 -1.86
N SER A 454 -9.49 9.12 -1.08
CA SER A 454 -10.56 8.20 -1.48
C SER A 454 -11.61 8.92 -2.33
N ARG A 455 -11.95 8.35 -3.50
CA ARG A 455 -13.07 8.85 -4.33
C ARG A 455 -14.41 8.84 -3.59
N ALA A 456 -14.63 7.86 -2.71
CA ALA A 456 -15.83 7.82 -1.88
C ALA A 456 -15.94 9.08 -0.97
N ARG A 457 -14.82 9.52 -0.42
CA ARG A 457 -14.75 10.73 0.42
C ARG A 457 -14.97 12.01 -0.41
N LEU A 458 -14.42 12.05 -1.62
CA LEU A 458 -14.67 13.15 -2.55
C LEU A 458 -16.12 13.21 -3.02
N LYS A 459 -16.80 12.08 -3.20
CA LYS A 459 -18.24 12.03 -3.51
C LYS A 459 -19.07 12.65 -2.38
N LEU A 460 -18.75 12.36 -1.12
CA LEU A 460 -19.42 12.98 0.03
C LEU A 460 -19.17 14.48 0.11
N GLU A 461 -17.92 14.92 -0.13
CA GLU A 461 -17.58 16.35 -0.18
C GLU A 461 -18.33 17.06 -1.32
N LEU A 462 -18.44 16.44 -2.49
CA LEU A 462 -19.21 16.98 -3.61
C LEU A 462 -20.69 17.13 -3.25
N GLN A 463 -21.31 16.14 -2.60
CA GLN A 463 -22.69 16.24 -2.15
C GLN A 463 -22.88 17.42 -1.18
N HIS A 464 -21.98 17.58 -0.21
CA HIS A 464 -21.99 18.69 0.72
C HIS A 464 -21.87 20.05 0.02
N LEU A 465 -20.96 20.18 -0.96
CA LEU A 465 -20.74 21.41 -1.75
C LEU A 465 -21.93 21.75 -2.67
N LEU A 466 -22.69 20.75 -3.08
CA LEU A 466 -23.89 20.92 -3.91
C LEU A 466 -25.18 21.11 -3.08
N GLY A 467 -25.10 21.13 -1.75
CA GLY A 467 -26.25 21.33 -0.86
C GLY A 467 -27.19 20.12 -0.78
N LYS A 468 -26.68 18.94 -1.00
CA LYS A 468 -27.42 17.65 -0.93
C LYS A 468 -27.01 16.82 0.26
#